data_0bb08d78858259556bb9ac42af3d18f5
#
_entry.id   0bb08d78858259556bb9ac42af3d18f5
#
_cell.length_a   1.000
_cell.length_b   1.000
_cell.length_c   1.000
_cell.angle_alpha   90.00
_cell.angle_beta   90.00
_cell.angle_gamma   90.00
#
_symmetry.space_group_name_H-M   'P 1'
#
loop_
_entity.id
_entity.type
_entity.pdbx_description
1 polymer ?
#
loop_
_entity_poly.entity_id
_entity_poly.type
_entity_poly.pdbx_seq_one_letter_code
_entity_poly.pdbx_strand_id
1 'polypeptide(L)'
;MKINLLYLLLPAAILGCYWIVNDLQGQSVHTFFGTAETEPQMLNFEHAVLVQDVKVITGDHVKKGDTLATLYRSELDKTTIERLADINQLEVERNAKTETLSKDRDVILARQAARISELQAQIHILQTEDSLKNSVKKAIYDNIPYDNRLVREKIAALQTEMIQSEKQTQEQLNQLASQRQANQAIAQAKVSQVQKDLDYVKLEKTKLVLVAPFDGYMEQVFVVKNSLVPAYKDLFKINAQKPNKIIGFIHETADVPFQLGDSVTLASAARPLMQMKGTIIGSNPKLVELPYRLRKFTELRAWGREVFIQMPDTNRFYIGEKIMVTLTKLTPPQ
;
A
#
# COMPACT_ATOMS: atom_id res chain seq x y z
N MET A 1 1.29 -97.04 2.80
CA MET A 1 2.12 -96.06 2.07
C MET A 1 2.54 -94.97 3.07
N LYS A 2 3.81 -94.93 3.48
CA LYS A 2 4.32 -93.88 4.39
C LYS A 2 4.67 -92.69 3.48
N ILE A 3 3.86 -91.60 3.49
CA ILE A 3 4.15 -90.40 2.78
C ILE A 3 5.31 -89.70 3.51
N ASN A 4 6.40 -89.58 2.81
CA ASN A 4 7.61 -88.97 3.37
C ASN A 4 7.39 -87.46 3.58
N LEU A 5 7.38 -87.02 4.83
CA LEU A 5 7.10 -85.64 5.26
C LEU A 5 7.87 -84.56 4.45
N LEU A 6 9.04 -85.03 3.88
CA LEU A 6 9.90 -84.21 3.03
C LEU A 6 9.20 -83.65 1.75
N TYR A 7 8.25 -84.48 1.18
CA TYR A 7 7.46 -84.02 -0.03
C TYR A 7 6.43 -82.91 0.27
N LEU A 8 6.09 -82.70 1.54
CA LEU A 8 5.17 -81.72 1.97
C LEU A 8 5.89 -80.39 2.41
N LEU A 9 7.12 -80.55 2.97
CA LEU A 9 7.97 -79.44 3.40
C LEU A 9 8.52 -78.64 2.20
N LEU A 10 8.84 -79.31 1.10
CA LEU A 10 9.47 -78.68 -0.06
C LEU A 10 8.54 -77.69 -0.79
N PRO A 11 7.24 -77.99 -1.08
CA PRO A 11 6.33 -77.01 -1.65
C PRO A 11 5.94 -75.91 -0.66
N ALA A 12 5.89 -76.20 0.66
CA ALA A 12 5.68 -75.21 1.69
C ALA A 12 6.81 -74.16 1.78
N ALA A 13 8.06 -74.63 1.66
CA ALA A 13 9.25 -73.80 1.62
C ALA A 13 9.29 -72.93 0.33
N ILE A 14 8.89 -73.49 -0.83
CA ILE A 14 8.80 -72.75 -2.09
C ILE A 14 7.75 -71.69 -2.02
N LEU A 15 6.56 -72.04 -1.46
CA LEU A 15 5.47 -71.03 -1.24
C LEU A 15 5.87 -69.95 -0.25
N GLY A 16 6.57 -70.28 0.82
CA GLY A 16 7.11 -69.31 1.77
C GLY A 16 8.16 -68.38 1.13
N CYS A 17 9.07 -68.98 0.35
CA CYS A 17 10.06 -68.19 -0.40
C CYS A 17 9.42 -67.28 -1.47
N TYR A 18 8.41 -67.80 -2.17
CA TYR A 18 7.62 -67.02 -3.12
C TYR A 18 6.90 -65.84 -2.46
N TRP A 19 6.31 -66.09 -1.29
CA TRP A 19 5.62 -65.04 -0.53
C TRP A 19 6.60 -63.96 -0.04
N ILE A 20 7.75 -64.35 0.49
CA ILE A 20 8.82 -63.45 0.93
C ILE A 20 9.37 -62.64 -0.25
N VAL A 21 9.61 -63.26 -1.40
CA VAL A 21 10.10 -62.60 -2.60
C VAL A 21 9.06 -61.62 -3.16
N ASN A 22 7.80 -62.01 -3.12
CA ASN A 22 6.69 -61.14 -3.58
C ASN A 22 6.45 -59.93 -2.65
N ASP A 23 6.62 -60.11 -1.34
CA ASP A 23 6.54 -59.03 -0.34
C ASP A 23 7.75 -58.10 -0.44
N LEU A 24 8.94 -58.63 -0.70
CA LEU A 24 10.15 -57.81 -0.98
C LEU A 24 10.11 -57.07 -2.33
N GLN A 25 9.42 -57.63 -3.34
CA GLN A 25 9.20 -56.92 -4.63
C GLN A 25 8.10 -55.88 -4.58
N GLY A 26 7.20 -55.96 -3.60
CA GLY A 26 6.07 -55.00 -3.45
C GLY A 26 6.48 -53.60 -2.99
N GLN A 27 7.69 -53.43 -2.47
CA GLN A 27 8.21 -52.10 -2.07
C GLN A 27 9.20 -51.58 -3.11
N SER A 28 8.70 -51.09 -4.24
CA SER A 28 9.57 -50.37 -5.19
C SER A 28 9.95 -49.02 -4.59
N VAL A 29 11.14 -48.98 -3.96
CA VAL A 29 11.73 -47.74 -3.47
C VAL A 29 12.32 -46.98 -4.66
N HIS A 30 11.63 -45.98 -5.12
CA HIS A 30 12.12 -45.11 -6.18
C HIS A 30 12.99 -43.98 -5.60
N THR A 31 14.24 -43.94 -5.99
CA THR A 31 15.19 -42.94 -5.52
C THR A 31 15.72 -42.11 -6.66
N PHE A 32 15.73 -40.81 -6.48
CA PHE A 32 16.33 -39.84 -7.40
C PHE A 32 17.07 -38.75 -6.64
N PHE A 33 17.83 -37.94 -7.32
CA PHE A 33 18.59 -36.86 -6.71
C PHE A 33 18.05 -35.51 -7.10
N GLY A 34 18.21 -34.53 -6.18
CA GLY A 34 17.88 -33.14 -6.42
C GLY A 34 18.87 -32.22 -5.73
N THR A 35 18.65 -30.93 -5.92
CA THR A 35 19.38 -29.86 -5.24
C THR A 35 18.42 -29.07 -4.36
N ALA A 36 18.88 -28.78 -3.16
CA ALA A 36 18.14 -27.90 -2.25
C ALA A 36 18.32 -26.45 -2.67
N GLU A 37 17.24 -25.75 -2.95
CA GLU A 37 17.28 -24.41 -3.51
C GLU A 37 16.36 -23.44 -2.76
N THR A 38 16.62 -22.16 -2.95
CA THR A 38 15.75 -21.07 -2.52
C THR A 38 15.54 -20.12 -3.68
N GLU A 39 14.44 -19.38 -3.67
CA GLU A 39 14.23 -18.33 -4.64
C GLU A 39 14.86 -17.03 -4.13
N PRO A 40 15.90 -16.53 -4.83
CA PRO A 40 16.45 -15.24 -4.48
C PRO A 40 15.44 -14.13 -4.77
N GLN A 41 15.35 -13.14 -3.89
CA GLN A 41 14.58 -11.95 -4.15
C GLN A 41 15.48 -10.85 -4.69
N MET A 42 15.10 -10.33 -5.86
CA MET A 42 15.70 -9.14 -6.44
C MET A 42 15.02 -7.91 -5.86
N LEU A 43 15.80 -7.00 -5.31
CA LEU A 43 15.31 -5.70 -4.86
C LEU A 43 15.66 -4.66 -5.90
N ASN A 44 14.66 -4.02 -6.45
CA ASN A 44 14.76 -2.92 -7.40
C ASN A 44 13.92 -1.73 -6.93
N PHE A 45 13.99 -0.63 -7.65
CA PHE A 45 13.21 0.56 -7.36
C PHE A 45 12.48 1.03 -8.62
N GLU A 46 11.23 1.49 -8.45
CA GLU A 46 10.34 1.86 -9.57
C GLU A 46 10.79 3.10 -10.35
N HIS A 47 11.65 3.91 -9.74
CA HIS A 47 12.11 5.18 -10.31
C HIS A 47 13.63 5.25 -10.35
N ALA A 48 14.16 6.14 -11.19
CA ALA A 48 15.57 6.45 -11.16
C ALA A 48 15.95 7.11 -9.82
N VAL A 49 17.01 6.62 -9.19
CA VAL A 49 17.47 7.06 -7.86
C VAL A 49 18.97 7.22 -7.81
N LEU A 50 19.43 8.16 -7.01
CA LEU A 50 20.83 8.28 -6.62
C LEU A 50 21.06 7.48 -5.34
N VAL A 51 22.03 6.59 -5.34
CA VAL A 51 22.42 5.83 -4.14
C VAL A 51 23.27 6.72 -3.24
N GLN A 52 22.70 7.15 -2.12
CA GLN A 52 23.44 7.99 -1.16
C GLN A 52 24.44 7.20 -0.33
N ASP A 53 24.01 6.03 0.15
CA ASP A 53 24.84 5.17 0.97
C ASP A 53 24.43 3.71 0.81
N VAL A 54 25.40 2.79 0.92
CA VAL A 54 25.20 1.33 0.89
C VAL A 54 25.79 0.79 2.18
N LYS A 55 24.96 0.09 2.98
CA LYS A 55 25.33 -0.37 4.33
C LYS A 55 25.70 -1.84 4.39
N VAL A 56 25.58 -2.56 3.27
CA VAL A 56 25.81 -4.01 3.20
C VAL A 56 26.74 -4.34 2.06
N ILE A 57 27.47 -5.45 2.22
CA ILE A 57 28.32 -6.02 1.18
C ILE A 57 27.85 -7.44 0.83
N THR A 58 28.33 -7.97 -0.29
CA THR A 58 28.10 -9.37 -0.68
C THR A 58 28.61 -10.33 0.40
N GLY A 59 27.75 -11.26 0.82
CA GLY A 59 28.02 -12.22 1.89
C GLY A 59 27.53 -11.82 3.28
N ASP A 60 27.10 -10.59 3.49
CA ASP A 60 26.57 -10.14 4.78
C ASP A 60 25.27 -10.86 5.15
N HIS A 61 25.14 -11.17 6.43
CA HIS A 61 23.86 -11.60 7.00
C HIS A 61 23.02 -10.39 7.36
N VAL A 62 21.76 -10.38 6.92
CA VAL A 62 20.78 -9.33 7.17
C VAL A 62 19.54 -9.90 7.86
N LYS A 63 18.98 -9.12 8.76
CA LYS A 63 17.68 -9.41 9.40
C LYS A 63 16.59 -8.58 8.73
N LYS A 64 15.38 -9.08 8.80
CA LYS A 64 14.20 -8.34 8.33
C LYS A 64 14.14 -6.95 8.96
N GLY A 65 14.05 -5.92 8.11
CA GLY A 65 14.03 -4.52 8.52
C GLY A 65 15.40 -3.84 8.60
N ASP A 66 16.51 -4.57 8.45
CA ASP A 66 17.84 -3.96 8.39
C ASP A 66 17.95 -3.06 7.17
N THR A 67 18.52 -1.85 7.35
CA THR A 67 18.73 -0.91 6.26
C THR A 67 19.87 -1.37 5.36
N LEU A 68 19.55 -1.60 4.08
CA LEU A 68 20.51 -2.03 3.06
C LEU A 68 21.18 -0.83 2.39
N ALA A 69 20.37 0.16 2.01
CA ALA A 69 20.84 1.39 1.37
C ALA A 69 19.91 2.55 1.67
N THR A 70 20.44 3.75 1.54
CA THR A 70 19.69 5.00 1.48
C THR A 70 19.75 5.56 0.08
N LEU A 71 18.59 5.87 -0.46
CA LEU A 71 18.41 6.38 -1.81
C LEU A 71 18.01 7.85 -1.76
N TYR A 72 18.21 8.57 -2.84
CA TYR A 72 17.84 9.96 -2.99
C TYR A 72 17.15 10.19 -4.32
N ARG A 73 16.14 11.06 -4.29
CA ARG A 73 15.37 11.43 -5.47
C ARG A 73 15.02 12.91 -5.41
N SER A 74 15.70 13.69 -6.25
CA SER A 74 15.57 15.15 -6.26
C SER A 74 14.17 15.66 -6.62
N GLU A 75 13.41 14.89 -7.43
CA GLU A 75 12.04 15.26 -7.80
C GLU A 75 11.12 15.34 -6.58
N LEU A 76 11.31 14.48 -5.57
CA LEU A 76 10.48 14.51 -4.35
C LEU A 76 10.74 15.76 -3.51
N ASP A 77 11.98 16.26 -3.48
CA ASP A 77 12.30 17.50 -2.80
C ASP A 77 11.71 18.70 -3.54
N LYS A 78 11.86 18.73 -4.87
CA LYS A 78 11.27 19.77 -5.72
C LYS A 78 9.75 19.80 -5.54
N THR A 79 9.08 18.67 -5.65
CA THR A 79 7.63 18.56 -5.44
C THR A 79 7.23 19.03 -4.04
N THR A 80 8.01 18.69 -3.01
CA THR A 80 7.74 19.16 -1.64
C THR A 80 7.75 20.68 -1.56
N ILE A 81 8.75 21.34 -2.17
CA ILE A 81 8.87 22.80 -2.17
C ILE A 81 7.72 23.43 -2.95
N GLU A 82 7.37 22.89 -4.11
CA GLU A 82 6.24 23.35 -4.94
C GLU A 82 4.91 23.28 -4.17
N ARG A 83 4.62 22.15 -3.51
CA ARG A 83 3.39 21.98 -2.73
C ARG A 83 3.31 22.89 -1.51
N LEU A 84 4.44 23.15 -0.86
CA LEU A 84 4.49 24.13 0.24
C LEU A 84 4.23 25.56 -0.28
N ALA A 85 4.76 25.92 -1.44
CA ALA A 85 4.49 27.21 -2.08
C ALA A 85 3.00 27.34 -2.46
N ASP A 86 2.37 26.27 -2.99
CA ASP A 86 0.94 26.23 -3.29
C ASP A 86 0.08 26.50 -2.04
N ILE A 87 0.42 25.91 -0.89
CA ILE A 87 -0.30 26.16 0.37
C ILE A 87 -0.18 27.63 0.76
N ASN A 88 1.02 28.20 0.74
CA ASN A 88 1.25 29.59 1.07
C ASN A 88 0.45 30.55 0.14
N GLN A 89 0.44 30.25 -1.15
CA GLN A 89 -0.35 31.04 -2.11
C GLN A 89 -1.85 30.97 -1.80
N LEU A 90 -2.39 29.77 -1.53
CA LEU A 90 -3.81 29.58 -1.17
C LEU A 90 -4.18 30.32 0.12
N GLU A 91 -3.27 30.38 1.09
CA GLU A 91 -3.48 31.16 2.32
C GLU A 91 -3.50 32.66 2.07
N VAL A 92 -2.60 33.17 1.23
CA VAL A 92 -2.58 34.57 0.82
C VAL A 92 -3.86 34.94 0.08
N GLU A 93 -4.30 34.14 -0.89
CA GLU A 93 -5.54 34.32 -1.62
C GLU A 93 -6.77 34.31 -0.69
N ARG A 94 -6.83 33.38 0.24
CA ARG A 94 -7.91 33.31 1.25
C ARG A 94 -7.95 34.56 2.10
N ASN A 95 -6.80 35.05 2.57
CA ASN A 95 -6.71 36.26 3.40
C ASN A 95 -7.11 37.49 2.63
N ALA A 96 -6.64 37.65 1.40
CA ALA A 96 -7.03 38.77 0.53
C ALA A 96 -8.55 38.81 0.25
N LYS A 97 -9.14 37.64 -0.07
CA LYS A 97 -10.61 37.56 -0.24
C LYS A 97 -11.37 37.86 1.03
N THR A 98 -10.91 37.40 2.17
CA THR A 98 -11.53 37.66 3.47
C THR A 98 -11.46 39.14 3.82
N GLU A 99 -10.36 39.83 3.54
CA GLU A 99 -10.20 41.27 3.71
C GLU A 99 -11.13 42.06 2.79
N THR A 100 -11.22 41.68 1.50
CA THR A 100 -12.14 42.34 0.56
C THR A 100 -13.59 42.24 1.04
N LEU A 101 -14.04 41.03 1.44
CA LEU A 101 -15.40 40.84 1.94
C LEU A 101 -15.66 41.59 3.27
N SER A 102 -14.65 41.80 4.10
CA SER A 102 -14.79 42.62 5.32
C SER A 102 -14.96 44.11 4.96
N LYS A 103 -14.21 44.62 3.99
CA LYS A 103 -14.34 45.98 3.49
C LYS A 103 -15.73 46.20 2.86
N ASP A 104 -16.20 45.26 2.06
CA ASP A 104 -17.55 45.33 1.47
C ASP A 104 -18.64 45.38 2.54
N ARG A 105 -18.51 44.58 3.61
CA ARG A 105 -19.42 44.63 4.76
C ARG A 105 -19.42 46.00 5.42
N ASP A 106 -18.24 46.56 5.66
CA ASP A 106 -18.11 47.86 6.31
C ASP A 106 -18.70 49.00 5.45
N VAL A 107 -18.56 48.92 4.13
CA VAL A 107 -19.21 49.86 3.18
C VAL A 107 -20.74 49.73 3.24
N ILE A 108 -21.27 48.50 3.28
CA ILE A 108 -22.75 48.30 3.38
C ILE A 108 -23.26 48.88 4.68
N LEU A 109 -22.61 48.61 5.80
CA LEU A 109 -22.99 49.15 7.13
C LEU A 109 -22.90 50.68 7.18
N ALA A 110 -21.87 51.30 6.61
CA ALA A 110 -21.72 52.73 6.54
C ALA A 110 -22.84 53.39 5.71
N ARG A 111 -23.18 52.79 4.54
CA ARG A 111 -24.31 53.28 3.71
C ARG A 111 -25.65 53.19 4.46
N GLN A 112 -25.89 52.08 5.17
CA GLN A 112 -27.08 51.91 5.98
C GLN A 112 -27.16 52.98 7.08
N ALA A 113 -26.07 53.15 7.84
CA ALA A 113 -26.04 54.17 8.91
C ALA A 113 -26.33 55.59 8.37
N ALA A 114 -25.77 55.97 7.23
CA ALA A 114 -26.03 57.22 6.58
C ALA A 114 -27.51 57.38 6.17
N ARG A 115 -28.10 56.32 5.57
CA ARG A 115 -29.50 56.32 5.17
C ARG A 115 -30.47 56.42 6.34
N ILE A 116 -30.22 55.65 7.41
CA ILE A 116 -31.02 55.73 8.64
C ILE A 116 -30.91 57.12 9.26
N SER A 117 -29.73 57.71 9.35
CA SER A 117 -29.52 59.06 9.86
C SER A 117 -30.27 60.10 9.06
N GLU A 118 -30.28 59.99 7.71
CA GLU A 118 -31.05 60.90 6.83
C GLU A 118 -32.55 60.77 7.08
N LEU A 119 -33.10 59.55 7.12
CA LEU A 119 -34.52 59.31 7.39
C LEU A 119 -34.94 59.78 8.79
N GLN A 120 -34.10 59.58 9.79
CA GLN A 120 -34.33 60.07 11.15
C GLN A 120 -34.37 61.64 11.18
N ALA A 121 -33.43 62.25 10.49
CA ALA A 121 -33.43 63.73 10.38
C ALA A 121 -34.73 64.27 9.72
N GLN A 122 -35.21 63.63 8.65
CA GLN A 122 -36.47 63.97 7.98
C GLN A 122 -37.67 63.79 8.93
N ILE A 123 -37.74 62.71 9.68
CA ILE A 123 -38.76 62.42 10.69
C ILE A 123 -38.75 63.53 11.76
N HIS A 124 -37.58 63.90 12.27
CA HIS A 124 -37.38 64.89 13.31
C HIS A 124 -37.84 66.26 12.81
N ILE A 125 -37.52 66.64 11.58
CA ILE A 125 -37.99 67.90 10.97
C ILE A 125 -39.50 67.91 10.92
N LEU A 126 -40.16 66.87 10.40
CA LEU A 126 -41.61 66.75 10.34
C LEU A 126 -42.31 66.85 11.71
N GLN A 127 -41.72 66.17 12.73
CA GLN A 127 -42.18 66.18 14.11
C GLN A 127 -42.07 67.60 14.71
N THR A 128 -40.99 68.31 14.45
CA THR A 128 -40.77 69.69 14.94
C THR A 128 -41.74 70.69 14.27
N GLU A 129 -41.93 70.57 12.94
CA GLU A 129 -42.92 71.40 12.22
C GLU A 129 -44.34 71.13 12.70
N ASP A 130 -44.70 69.85 12.96
CA ASP A 130 -46.02 69.50 13.45
C ASP A 130 -46.26 70.06 14.85
N SER A 131 -45.28 69.99 15.71
CA SER A 131 -45.27 70.51 17.06
C SER A 131 -45.44 72.08 17.05
N LEU A 132 -44.69 72.77 16.17
CA LEU A 132 -44.77 74.19 15.99
C LEU A 132 -46.16 74.65 15.45
N LYS A 133 -46.65 74.00 14.40
CA LYS A 133 -47.99 74.25 13.82
C LYS A 133 -49.08 74.00 14.88
N ASN A 134 -49.00 73.01 15.65
CA ASN A 134 -49.94 72.70 16.73
C ASN A 134 -49.92 73.83 17.83
N SER A 135 -48.72 74.26 18.27
CA SER A 135 -48.54 75.24 19.29
C SER A 135 -49.06 76.64 18.78
N VAL A 136 -48.76 77.02 17.55
CA VAL A 136 -49.24 78.28 16.92
C VAL A 136 -50.77 78.26 16.80
N LYS A 137 -51.31 77.14 16.30
CA LYS A 137 -52.75 77.00 16.14
C LYS A 137 -53.49 77.08 17.50
N LYS A 138 -52.98 76.43 18.52
CA LYS A 138 -53.50 76.48 19.90
C LYS A 138 -53.47 77.92 20.46
N ALA A 139 -52.45 78.74 20.13
CA ALA A 139 -52.29 80.07 20.56
C ALA A 139 -53.25 81.05 19.87
N ILE A 140 -53.68 80.76 18.63
CA ILE A 140 -54.54 81.71 17.79
C ILE A 140 -56.03 81.30 17.81
N TYR A 141 -56.32 79.94 17.86
CA TYR A 141 -57.68 79.42 17.75
C TYR A 141 -57.93 78.32 18.81
N ASP A 142 -58.55 78.68 19.92
CA ASP A 142 -58.72 77.80 21.09
C ASP A 142 -59.71 76.66 20.85
N ASN A 143 -60.49 76.64 19.75
CA ASN A 143 -61.57 75.68 19.53
C ASN A 143 -61.52 74.89 18.20
N ILE A 144 -60.48 75.02 17.38
CA ILE A 144 -60.40 74.27 16.10
C ILE A 144 -59.44 73.07 16.24
N PRO A 145 -59.86 71.80 16.07
CA PRO A 145 -58.98 70.69 16.15
C PRO A 145 -57.91 70.78 15.06
N TYR A 146 -56.63 70.52 15.46
CA TYR A 146 -55.51 70.46 14.53
C TYR A 146 -55.50 69.08 13.85
N ASP A 147 -55.72 69.09 12.50
CA ASP A 147 -55.61 67.88 11.69
C ASP A 147 -54.13 67.68 11.28
N ASN A 148 -53.45 66.67 11.92
CA ASN A 148 -52.08 66.30 11.62
C ASN A 148 -51.99 64.96 10.87
N ARG A 149 -53.07 64.48 10.30
CA ARG A 149 -53.19 63.19 9.65
C ARG A 149 -52.16 63.04 8.53
N LEU A 150 -51.98 64.01 7.66
CA LEU A 150 -50.98 63.97 6.58
C LEU A 150 -49.54 63.90 7.09
N VAL A 151 -49.22 64.54 8.20
CA VAL A 151 -47.88 64.51 8.79
C VAL A 151 -47.63 63.13 9.41
N ARG A 152 -48.60 62.58 10.11
CA ARG A 152 -48.53 61.23 10.65
C ARG A 152 -48.37 60.20 9.57
N GLU A 153 -49.08 60.30 8.44
CA GLU A 153 -48.98 59.42 7.29
C GLU A 153 -47.56 59.52 6.66
N LYS A 154 -47.00 60.71 6.54
CA LYS A 154 -45.61 60.88 6.06
C LYS A 154 -44.58 60.28 7.00
N ILE A 155 -44.72 60.50 8.30
CA ILE A 155 -43.79 59.85 9.31
C ILE A 155 -43.90 58.35 9.27
N ALA A 156 -45.09 57.78 9.18
CA ALA A 156 -45.30 56.35 9.05
C ALA A 156 -44.70 55.79 7.77
N ALA A 157 -44.77 56.50 6.65
CA ALA A 157 -44.13 56.11 5.39
C ALA A 157 -42.61 56.13 5.52
N LEU A 158 -42.01 57.16 6.13
CA LEU A 158 -40.53 57.19 6.39
C LEU A 158 -40.08 56.14 7.35
N GLN A 159 -40.86 55.83 8.38
CA GLN A 159 -40.56 54.69 9.28
C GLN A 159 -40.63 53.34 8.57
N THR A 160 -41.61 53.16 7.68
CA THR A 160 -41.71 51.95 6.84
C THR A 160 -40.50 51.82 5.91
N GLU A 161 -40.07 52.94 5.28
CA GLU A 161 -38.87 52.96 4.45
C GLU A 161 -37.62 52.61 5.24
N MET A 162 -37.51 53.10 6.49
CA MET A 162 -36.40 52.77 7.37
C MET A 162 -36.34 51.25 7.65
N ILE A 163 -37.48 50.64 8.02
CA ILE A 163 -37.58 49.20 8.26
C ILE A 163 -37.24 48.40 7.00
N GLN A 164 -37.72 48.86 5.84
CA GLN A 164 -37.43 48.20 4.56
C GLN A 164 -35.95 48.31 4.20
N SER A 165 -35.31 49.45 4.42
CA SER A 165 -33.87 49.65 4.23
C SER A 165 -33.04 48.74 5.15
N GLU A 166 -33.44 48.59 6.43
CA GLU A 166 -32.80 47.66 7.37
C GLU A 166 -32.91 46.24 6.90
N LYS A 167 -34.09 45.81 6.46
CA LYS A 167 -34.32 44.46 5.96
C LYS A 167 -33.45 44.16 4.72
N GLN A 168 -33.40 45.06 3.76
CA GLN A 168 -32.57 44.93 2.57
C GLN A 168 -31.09 44.81 2.92
N THR A 169 -30.62 45.63 3.85
CA THR A 169 -29.22 45.53 4.32
C THR A 169 -28.94 44.22 5.02
N GLN A 170 -29.88 43.75 5.85
CA GLN A 170 -29.71 42.44 6.51
C GLN A 170 -29.63 41.28 5.50
N GLU A 171 -30.45 41.37 4.43
CA GLU A 171 -30.38 40.39 3.32
C GLU A 171 -29.02 40.42 2.62
N GLN A 172 -28.48 41.61 2.33
CA GLN A 172 -27.15 41.79 1.74
C GLN A 172 -26.04 41.26 2.65
N LEU A 173 -26.12 41.52 3.96
CA LEU A 173 -25.16 40.98 4.94
C LEU A 173 -25.22 39.46 5.03
N ASN A 174 -26.40 38.84 4.97
CA ASN A 174 -26.59 37.41 4.96
C ASN A 174 -25.99 36.77 3.69
N GLN A 175 -26.19 37.41 2.52
CA GLN A 175 -25.56 36.97 1.26
C GLN A 175 -24.03 37.03 1.36
N LEU A 176 -23.49 38.12 1.89
CA LEU A 176 -22.05 38.30 2.07
C LEU A 176 -21.45 37.25 3.06
N ALA A 177 -22.18 36.99 4.14
CA ALA A 177 -21.80 35.94 5.11
C ALA A 177 -21.77 34.54 4.46
N SER A 178 -22.81 34.22 3.68
CA SER A 178 -22.86 32.94 2.92
C SER A 178 -21.71 32.82 1.91
N GLN A 179 -21.43 33.91 1.18
CA GLN A 179 -20.31 33.95 0.25
C GLN A 179 -18.96 33.80 0.93
N ARG A 180 -18.78 34.42 2.11
CA ARG A 180 -17.58 34.23 2.95
C ARG A 180 -17.41 32.77 3.38
N GLN A 181 -18.48 32.16 3.86
CA GLN A 181 -18.47 30.74 4.29
C GLN A 181 -18.14 29.81 3.12
N ALA A 182 -18.75 30.02 1.94
CA ALA A 182 -18.47 29.24 0.75
C ALA A 182 -17.00 29.39 0.31
N ASN A 183 -16.45 30.60 0.29
CA ASN A 183 -15.07 30.88 -0.07
C ASN A 183 -14.09 30.21 0.93
N GLN A 184 -14.41 30.25 2.23
CA GLN A 184 -13.61 29.57 3.26
C GLN A 184 -13.62 28.05 3.07
N ALA A 185 -14.79 27.45 2.81
CA ALA A 185 -14.91 26.01 2.56
C ALA A 185 -14.11 25.57 1.32
N ILE A 186 -14.19 26.33 0.23
CA ILE A 186 -13.42 26.07 -1.00
C ILE A 186 -11.92 26.17 -0.74
N ALA A 187 -11.47 27.22 -0.04
CA ALA A 187 -10.05 27.38 0.29
C ALA A 187 -9.54 26.23 1.17
N GLN A 188 -10.32 25.84 2.18
CA GLN A 188 -9.98 24.74 3.07
C GLN A 188 -9.94 23.39 2.35
N ALA A 189 -10.87 23.14 1.41
CA ALA A 189 -10.84 21.94 0.59
C ALA A 189 -9.59 21.87 -0.30
N LYS A 190 -9.19 22.99 -0.91
CA LYS A 190 -7.96 23.08 -1.72
C LYS A 190 -6.71 22.83 -0.88
N VAL A 191 -6.60 23.47 0.29
CA VAL A 191 -5.46 23.24 1.22
C VAL A 191 -5.40 21.78 1.66
N SER A 192 -6.56 21.19 2.00
CA SER A 192 -6.64 19.77 2.36
C SER A 192 -6.18 18.84 1.24
N GLN A 193 -6.48 19.18 -0.01
CA GLN A 193 -6.01 18.41 -1.17
C GLN A 193 -4.48 18.47 -1.30
N VAL A 194 -3.90 19.67 -1.26
CA VAL A 194 -2.45 19.85 -1.34
C VAL A 194 -1.74 19.18 -0.16
N GLN A 195 -2.36 19.21 1.02
CA GLN A 195 -1.82 18.49 2.20
C GLN A 195 -1.76 16.97 2.00
N LYS A 196 -2.77 16.37 1.37
CA LYS A 196 -2.76 14.94 1.01
C LYS A 196 -1.66 14.63 0.00
N ASP A 197 -1.44 15.51 -0.97
CA ASP A 197 -0.34 15.35 -1.92
C ASP A 197 1.02 15.38 -1.22
N LEU A 198 1.20 16.28 -0.24
CA LEU A 198 2.40 16.32 0.60
C LEU A 198 2.59 15.05 1.43
N ASP A 199 1.52 14.53 2.00
CA ASP A 199 1.60 13.29 2.79
C ASP A 199 1.95 12.09 1.91
N TYR A 200 1.46 12.06 0.67
CA TYR A 200 1.89 11.08 -0.33
C TYR A 200 3.40 11.21 -0.64
N VAL A 201 3.89 12.43 -0.87
CA VAL A 201 5.33 12.67 -1.11
C VAL A 201 6.18 12.24 0.11
N LYS A 202 5.71 12.48 1.33
CA LYS A 202 6.39 12.00 2.55
C LYS A 202 6.45 10.48 2.59
N LEU A 203 5.35 9.79 2.24
CA LEU A 203 5.31 8.34 2.16
C LEU A 203 6.31 7.81 1.13
N GLU A 204 6.38 8.42 -0.05
CA GLU A 204 7.38 8.08 -1.07
C GLU A 204 8.82 8.27 -0.56
N LYS A 205 9.07 9.32 0.21
CA LYS A 205 10.38 9.54 0.84
C LYS A 205 10.76 8.44 1.83
N THR A 206 9.80 7.83 2.54
CA THR A 206 10.12 6.71 3.44
C THR A 206 10.58 5.46 2.69
N LYS A 207 10.10 5.24 1.46
CA LYS A 207 10.53 4.13 0.60
C LYS A 207 11.98 4.28 0.11
N LEU A 208 12.57 5.48 0.20
CA LEU A 208 13.97 5.71 -0.17
C LEU A 208 14.96 5.06 0.81
N VAL A 209 14.51 4.60 1.95
CA VAL A 209 15.30 3.73 2.83
C VAL A 209 14.97 2.29 2.48
N LEU A 210 15.87 1.64 1.73
CA LEU A 210 15.67 0.27 1.31
C LEU A 210 16.05 -0.67 2.45
N VAL A 211 15.11 -1.54 2.84
CA VAL A 211 15.27 -2.48 3.95
C VAL A 211 15.16 -3.92 3.51
N ALA A 212 15.78 -4.83 4.28
CA ALA A 212 15.69 -6.27 4.04
C ALA A 212 14.25 -6.77 4.28
N PRO A 213 13.62 -7.48 3.33
CA PRO A 213 12.25 -7.98 3.46
C PRO A 213 12.13 -9.21 4.38
N PHE A 214 13.21 -9.97 4.56
CA PHE A 214 13.29 -11.17 5.40
C PHE A 214 14.71 -11.39 5.88
N ASP A 215 14.88 -12.34 6.81
CA ASP A 215 16.18 -12.76 7.33
C ASP A 215 16.93 -13.61 6.29
N GLY A 216 18.11 -13.17 5.91
CA GLY A 216 18.84 -13.81 4.84
C GLY A 216 20.31 -13.41 4.76
N TYR A 217 20.89 -13.61 3.60
CA TYR A 217 22.21 -13.11 3.27
C TYR A 217 22.21 -12.44 1.90
N MET A 218 23.11 -11.46 1.77
CA MET A 218 23.29 -10.72 0.53
C MET A 218 24.07 -11.60 -0.47
N GLU A 219 23.36 -12.13 -1.48
CA GLU A 219 24.03 -12.89 -2.54
C GLU A 219 24.84 -11.99 -3.44
N GLN A 220 24.27 -10.81 -3.79
CA GLN A 220 24.95 -9.85 -4.64
C GLN A 220 24.47 -8.42 -4.39
N VAL A 221 25.42 -7.48 -4.43
CA VAL A 221 25.20 -6.03 -4.39
C VAL A 221 25.58 -5.48 -5.75
N PHE A 222 24.62 -4.89 -6.47
CA PHE A 222 24.83 -4.39 -7.84
C PHE A 222 25.14 -2.89 -7.87
N VAL A 223 25.06 -2.21 -6.74
CA VAL A 223 25.16 -0.74 -6.66
C VAL A 223 26.29 -0.31 -5.76
N VAL A 224 26.78 0.88 -6.04
CA VAL A 224 27.81 1.53 -5.24
C VAL A 224 27.35 2.93 -4.82
N LYS A 225 27.93 3.44 -3.75
CA LYS A 225 27.67 4.80 -3.27
C LYS A 225 27.88 5.84 -4.38
N ASN A 226 26.99 6.83 -4.44
CA ASN A 226 26.97 7.91 -5.44
C ASN A 226 26.70 7.45 -6.89
N SER A 227 26.21 6.23 -7.10
CA SER A 227 25.76 5.79 -8.42
C SER A 227 24.34 6.22 -8.70
N LEU A 228 24.06 6.64 -9.94
CA LEU A 228 22.70 6.84 -10.44
C LEU A 228 22.19 5.52 -11.02
N VAL A 229 21.06 5.04 -10.51
CA VAL A 229 20.44 3.79 -10.94
C VAL A 229 19.14 4.08 -11.67
N PRO A 230 18.96 3.58 -12.90
CA PRO A 230 17.70 3.71 -13.62
C PRO A 230 16.55 2.95 -12.93
N ALA A 231 15.32 3.31 -13.28
CA ALA A 231 14.12 2.60 -12.83
C ALA A 231 14.18 1.10 -13.17
N TYR A 232 13.64 0.27 -12.27
CA TYR A 232 13.51 -1.20 -12.41
C TYR A 232 14.83 -1.97 -12.55
N LYS A 233 15.97 -1.33 -12.34
CA LYS A 233 17.25 -2.04 -12.29
C LYS A 233 17.45 -2.66 -10.90
N ASP A 234 17.95 -3.90 -10.88
CA ASP A 234 18.24 -4.59 -9.64
C ASP A 234 19.34 -3.88 -8.85
N LEU A 235 19.09 -3.69 -7.56
CA LEU A 235 20.00 -3.07 -6.60
C LEU A 235 20.69 -4.14 -5.77
N PHE A 236 19.92 -5.11 -5.30
CA PHE A 236 20.37 -6.17 -4.40
C PHE A 236 19.72 -7.50 -4.75
N LYS A 237 20.46 -8.57 -4.50
CA LYS A 237 19.98 -9.94 -4.56
C LYS A 237 20.13 -10.57 -3.18
N ILE A 238 19.00 -10.95 -2.55
CA ILE A 238 18.95 -11.53 -1.21
C ILE A 238 18.44 -12.96 -1.31
N ASN A 239 19.13 -13.87 -0.62
CA ASN A 239 18.69 -15.23 -0.41
C ASN A 239 18.26 -15.45 1.04
N ALA A 240 17.25 -16.32 1.24
CA ALA A 240 16.93 -16.83 2.56
C ALA A 240 18.10 -17.63 3.13
N GLN A 241 18.20 -17.74 4.46
CA GLN A 241 19.27 -18.51 5.11
C GLN A 241 19.20 -20.01 4.84
N LYS A 242 18.01 -20.51 4.55
CA LYS A 242 17.76 -21.95 4.35
C LYS A 242 17.03 -22.18 3.06
N PRO A 243 17.28 -23.30 2.39
CA PRO A 243 16.50 -23.65 1.22
C PRO A 243 15.04 -23.93 1.63
N ASN A 244 14.10 -23.62 0.76
CA ASN A 244 12.68 -23.85 0.98
C ASN A 244 12.09 -24.90 0.04
N LYS A 245 12.82 -25.26 -1.01
CA LYS A 245 12.41 -26.26 -1.99
C LYS A 245 13.57 -27.14 -2.43
N ILE A 246 13.24 -28.32 -2.95
CA ILE A 246 14.18 -29.18 -3.67
C ILE A 246 13.72 -29.25 -5.12
N ILE A 247 14.65 -29.07 -6.04
CA ILE A 247 14.47 -29.40 -7.44
C ILE A 247 15.06 -30.78 -7.64
N GLY A 248 14.18 -31.78 -7.68
CA GLY A 248 14.53 -33.18 -7.95
C GLY A 248 14.59 -33.47 -9.44
N PHE A 249 15.44 -34.35 -9.90
CA PHE A 249 15.61 -34.73 -11.29
C PHE A 249 15.40 -36.24 -11.46
N ILE A 250 14.33 -36.60 -12.17
CA ILE A 250 14.05 -37.98 -12.54
C ILE A 250 14.62 -38.19 -13.94
N HIS A 251 15.60 -39.11 -14.04
CA HIS A 251 16.23 -39.44 -15.33
C HIS A 251 15.20 -39.93 -16.35
N GLU A 252 15.37 -39.57 -17.64
CA GLU A 252 14.42 -39.91 -18.70
C GLU A 252 14.15 -41.42 -18.87
N THR A 253 15.13 -42.27 -18.51
CA THR A 253 15.00 -43.75 -18.56
C THR A 253 14.35 -44.32 -17.30
N ALA A 254 14.12 -43.52 -16.26
CA ALA A 254 13.53 -43.97 -15.01
C ALA A 254 12.02 -43.70 -15.01
N ASP A 255 11.24 -44.75 -14.88
CA ASP A 255 9.80 -44.63 -14.66
C ASP A 255 9.52 -44.56 -13.14
N VAL A 256 9.37 -43.34 -12.65
CA VAL A 256 9.05 -43.08 -11.25
C VAL A 256 7.62 -42.50 -11.19
N PRO A 257 6.63 -43.32 -10.82
CA PRO A 257 5.25 -42.88 -10.70
C PRO A 257 5.10 -42.05 -9.41
N PHE A 258 4.63 -40.82 -9.53
CA PHE A 258 4.29 -39.94 -8.40
C PHE A 258 3.04 -39.14 -8.69
N GLN A 259 2.41 -38.62 -7.64
CA GLN A 259 1.27 -37.72 -7.69
C GLN A 259 1.60 -36.44 -6.91
N LEU A 260 0.93 -35.34 -7.28
CA LEU A 260 1.00 -34.10 -6.50
C LEU A 260 0.46 -34.36 -5.09
N GLY A 261 1.20 -33.92 -4.08
CA GLY A 261 0.86 -34.18 -2.68
C GLY A 261 1.54 -35.41 -2.08
N ASP A 262 2.23 -36.23 -2.88
CA ASP A 262 2.97 -37.39 -2.35
C ASP A 262 4.04 -36.95 -1.35
N SER A 263 4.13 -37.69 -0.23
CA SER A 263 5.18 -37.49 0.76
C SER A 263 6.45 -38.26 0.37
N VAL A 264 7.56 -37.57 0.41
CA VAL A 264 8.90 -38.13 0.10
C VAL A 264 9.82 -37.98 1.29
N THR A 265 10.75 -38.91 1.40
CA THR A 265 11.85 -38.81 2.36
C THR A 265 13.04 -38.17 1.69
N LEU A 266 13.56 -37.11 2.32
CA LEU A 266 14.68 -36.32 1.86
C LEU A 266 15.88 -36.61 2.74
N ALA A 267 16.98 -37.00 2.15
CA ALA A 267 18.23 -37.26 2.87
C ALA A 267 19.37 -36.50 2.22
N SER A 268 20.23 -35.90 3.04
CA SER A 268 21.46 -35.31 2.54
C SER A 268 22.40 -36.39 1.99
N ALA A 269 22.90 -36.20 0.76
CA ALA A 269 23.87 -37.13 0.18
C ALA A 269 25.20 -37.16 0.96
N ALA A 270 25.58 -36.06 1.59
CA ALA A 270 26.78 -35.96 2.43
C ALA A 270 26.57 -36.41 3.89
N ARG A 271 25.31 -36.34 4.37
CA ARG A 271 24.93 -36.65 5.75
C ARG A 271 23.68 -37.54 5.76
N PRO A 272 23.78 -38.84 5.41
CA PRO A 272 22.61 -39.71 5.17
C PRO A 272 21.71 -39.93 6.39
N LEU A 273 22.23 -39.73 7.61
CA LEU A 273 21.44 -39.78 8.85
C LEU A 273 20.52 -38.57 9.01
N MET A 274 20.75 -37.47 8.25
CA MET A 274 19.92 -36.28 8.24
C MET A 274 18.79 -36.49 7.26
N GLN A 275 17.66 -36.91 7.78
CA GLN A 275 16.46 -37.18 6.99
C GLN A 275 15.30 -36.31 7.44
N MET A 276 14.45 -35.97 6.48
CA MET A 276 13.18 -35.26 6.74
C MET A 276 12.14 -35.65 5.69
N LYS A 277 10.89 -35.31 5.97
CA LYS A 277 9.78 -35.46 5.00
C LYS A 277 9.62 -34.18 4.19
N GLY A 278 9.37 -34.36 2.91
CA GLY A 278 8.92 -33.29 2.00
C GLY A 278 7.67 -33.72 1.27
N THR A 279 7.08 -32.77 0.53
CA THR A 279 5.85 -33.00 -0.24
C THR A 279 6.07 -32.57 -1.68
N ILE A 280 5.70 -33.40 -2.65
CA ILE A 280 5.77 -33.07 -4.07
C ILE A 280 4.69 -32.01 -4.37
N ILE A 281 5.12 -30.83 -4.82
CA ILE A 281 4.25 -29.70 -5.12
C ILE A 281 4.06 -29.46 -6.62
N GLY A 282 4.91 -30.06 -7.45
CA GLY A 282 4.83 -29.86 -8.89
C GLY A 282 5.85 -30.68 -9.66
N SER A 283 5.67 -30.72 -10.97
CA SER A 283 6.67 -31.24 -11.90
C SER A 283 6.63 -30.48 -13.21
N ASN A 284 7.79 -30.36 -13.85
CA ASN A 284 7.89 -29.81 -15.19
C ASN A 284 7.77 -30.93 -16.23
N PRO A 285 6.84 -30.89 -17.16
CA PRO A 285 6.72 -31.92 -18.21
C PRO A 285 7.86 -31.85 -19.22
N LYS A 286 8.64 -30.78 -19.24
CA LYS A 286 9.77 -30.60 -20.14
C LYS A 286 10.99 -31.38 -19.64
N LEU A 287 11.66 -32.09 -20.55
CA LEU A 287 12.98 -32.67 -20.26
C LEU A 287 14.04 -31.56 -20.26
N VAL A 288 14.81 -31.52 -19.19
CA VAL A 288 15.93 -30.61 -19.00
C VAL A 288 17.24 -31.38 -18.81
N GLU A 289 18.35 -30.73 -19.13
CA GLU A 289 19.66 -31.34 -18.90
C GLU A 289 19.93 -31.36 -17.39
N LEU A 290 20.33 -32.55 -16.86
CA LEU A 290 20.67 -32.69 -15.46
C LEU A 290 21.90 -31.86 -15.10
N PRO A 291 21.90 -31.16 -13.97
CA PRO A 291 23.09 -30.50 -13.43
C PRO A 291 24.27 -31.52 -13.33
N TYR A 292 25.46 -31.10 -13.75
CA TYR A 292 26.64 -31.98 -13.80
C TYR A 292 26.91 -32.73 -12.48
N ARG A 293 26.64 -32.09 -11.33
CA ARG A 293 26.81 -32.65 -9.98
C ARG A 293 25.84 -33.80 -9.64
N LEU A 294 24.75 -33.93 -10.37
CA LEU A 294 23.72 -34.94 -10.17
C LEU A 294 23.91 -36.11 -11.13
N ARG A 295 24.71 -35.98 -12.18
CA ARG A 295 24.97 -37.05 -13.16
C ARG A 295 25.80 -38.17 -12.56
N LYS A 296 25.52 -39.38 -13.01
CA LYS A 296 26.32 -40.58 -12.64
C LYS A 296 27.74 -40.47 -13.21
N PHE A 297 27.85 -39.98 -14.43
CA PHE A 297 29.11 -39.67 -15.11
C PHE A 297 29.08 -38.19 -15.48
N THR A 298 29.98 -37.42 -14.94
CA THR A 298 30.00 -35.96 -15.08
C THR A 298 30.20 -35.52 -16.53
N GLU A 299 30.89 -36.28 -17.34
CA GLU A 299 31.24 -36.00 -18.74
C GLU A 299 30.08 -36.29 -19.72
N LEU A 300 29.12 -37.15 -19.32
CA LEU A 300 27.99 -37.51 -20.15
C LEU A 300 26.80 -36.62 -19.88
N ARG A 301 26.20 -36.10 -20.95
CA ARG A 301 24.93 -35.38 -20.84
C ARG A 301 23.82 -36.36 -20.49
N ALA A 302 23.01 -35.98 -19.53
CA ALA A 302 21.84 -36.74 -19.12
C ALA A 302 20.63 -35.81 -19.03
N TRP A 303 19.47 -36.34 -19.37
CA TRP A 303 18.23 -35.59 -19.42
C TRP A 303 17.24 -36.19 -18.41
N GLY A 304 16.35 -35.34 -17.90
CA GLY A 304 15.35 -35.79 -16.96
C GLY A 304 14.24 -34.73 -16.77
N ARG A 305 13.21 -35.17 -16.02
CA ARG A 305 12.10 -34.28 -15.63
C ARG A 305 12.39 -33.67 -14.26
N GLU A 306 12.07 -32.39 -14.13
CA GLU A 306 12.15 -31.70 -12.82
C GLU A 306 10.91 -32.01 -11.98
N VAL A 307 11.13 -32.26 -10.70
CA VAL A 307 10.09 -32.43 -9.69
C VAL A 307 10.37 -31.46 -8.56
N PHE A 308 9.39 -30.64 -8.23
CA PHE A 308 9.49 -29.65 -7.18
C PHE A 308 8.93 -30.20 -5.87
N ILE A 309 9.73 -30.13 -4.83
CA ILE A 309 9.43 -30.69 -3.53
C ILE A 309 9.56 -29.60 -2.50
N GLN A 310 8.49 -29.34 -1.76
CA GLN A 310 8.49 -28.41 -0.65
C GLN A 310 9.07 -29.05 0.60
N MET A 311 9.90 -28.28 1.30
CA MET A 311 10.48 -28.65 2.58
C MET A 311 9.89 -27.85 3.73
N PRO A 312 9.88 -28.37 4.96
CA PRO A 312 9.55 -27.57 6.14
C PRO A 312 10.67 -26.56 6.44
N ASP A 313 10.30 -25.41 7.00
CA ASP A 313 11.22 -24.30 7.35
C ASP A 313 12.26 -24.71 8.41
N THR A 314 11.98 -25.77 9.17
CA THR A 314 12.88 -26.30 10.20
C THR A 314 14.06 -27.11 9.64
N ASN A 315 14.19 -27.18 8.30
CA ASN A 315 15.25 -27.95 7.66
C ASN A 315 16.67 -27.44 8.05
N ARG A 316 17.67 -28.33 7.89
CA ARG A 316 19.09 -28.07 8.18
C ARG A 316 19.98 -28.33 6.95
N PHE A 317 19.40 -28.33 5.77
CA PHE A 317 20.14 -28.45 4.52
C PHE A 317 20.81 -27.15 4.15
N TYR A 318 21.89 -27.23 3.39
CA TYR A 318 22.52 -26.05 2.78
C TYR A 318 21.95 -25.80 1.39
N ILE A 319 21.92 -24.53 0.99
CA ILE A 319 21.55 -24.16 -0.38
C ILE A 319 22.58 -24.78 -1.35
N GLY A 320 22.09 -25.41 -2.43
CA GLY A 320 22.92 -26.14 -3.38
C GLY A 320 23.33 -27.53 -2.91
N GLU A 321 22.86 -28.01 -1.74
CA GLU A 321 23.18 -29.34 -1.25
C GLU A 321 22.52 -30.42 -2.12
N LYS A 322 23.26 -31.51 -2.41
CA LYS A 322 22.72 -32.66 -3.11
C LYS A 322 21.87 -33.50 -2.16
N ILE A 323 20.61 -33.66 -2.51
CA ILE A 323 19.61 -34.38 -1.70
C ILE A 323 19.18 -35.63 -2.43
N MET A 324 19.18 -36.76 -1.70
CA MET A 324 18.56 -38.00 -2.14
C MET A 324 17.07 -37.94 -1.78
N VAL A 325 16.24 -38.10 -2.78
CA VAL A 325 14.78 -38.17 -2.61
C VAL A 325 14.32 -39.59 -2.76
N THR A 326 13.62 -40.07 -1.76
CA THR A 326 13.08 -41.43 -1.74
C THR A 326 11.55 -41.35 -1.69
N LEU A 327 10.93 -41.91 -2.72
CA LEU A 327 9.49 -42.06 -2.79
C LEU A 327 9.13 -43.46 -2.33
N THR A 328 8.47 -43.57 -1.19
CA THR A 328 7.94 -44.84 -0.68
C THR A 328 6.47 -44.90 -1.04
N LYS A 329 6.13 -45.64 -2.08
CA LYS A 329 4.72 -45.84 -2.46
C LYS A 329 4.16 -46.99 -1.68
N LEU A 330 3.18 -46.76 -0.82
CA LEU A 330 2.44 -47.76 -0.06
C LEU A 330 1.17 -48.26 -0.80
N THR A 331 1.00 -47.97 -2.07
CA THR A 331 -0.20 -48.36 -2.82
C THR A 331 0.15 -49.46 -3.82
N PRO A 332 -0.53 -50.63 -3.77
CA PRO A 332 -0.40 -51.64 -4.83
C PRO A 332 -0.98 -51.04 -6.13
N PRO A 333 -0.46 -51.45 -7.29
CA PRO A 333 -1.08 -51.09 -8.57
C PRO A 333 -2.48 -51.72 -8.62
N GLN A 334 -3.49 -50.89 -8.98
CA GLN A 334 -4.81 -51.40 -9.36
C GLN A 334 -4.74 -52.12 -10.70
#